data_d2eef8d1a4b496ed0c545826abb7f812
#
_entry.id   d2eef8d1a4b496ed0c545826abb7f812
#
_cell.length_a   1.000
_cell.length_b   1.000
_cell.length_c   1.000
_cell.angle_alpha   90.00
_cell.angle_beta   90.00
_cell.angle_gamma   90.00
#
_symmetry.space_group_name_H-M   'P 1'
#
loop_
_entity.id
_entity.type
_entity.pdbx_description
1 polymer ?
#
loop_
_entity_poly.entity_id
_entity_poly.type
_entity_poly.pdbx_seq_one_letter_code
_entity_poly.pdbx_strand_id
1 'polypeptide(L)'
;FEMGLGETSCVSCGQCIAVCPTGALTEKDYTADVFAAIADPKEHVIVQTAPAVRAGLGEEFGLPIGTDVEGKMAAALRRLGFDKVFDTNFSADLTIMEEAHEFIDRVQNGGVLPLITSCSPGWVKYCEHYFPDMTENLSSCKSPQQMFGAIAKSYYAEKAGIDPKDIVSVSVMP
;
A
#
# COMPACT_ATOMS: atom_id res chain seq x y z
N PHE A 1 29.87 1.06 3.46
CA PHE A 1 29.05 -0.07 2.97
C PHE A 1 28.59 -1.04 4.08
N GLU A 2 28.61 -0.63 5.34
CA GLU A 2 28.18 -1.45 6.48
C GLU A 2 26.89 -0.87 7.14
N MET A 3 26.29 0.16 6.54
CA MET A 3 25.07 0.81 7.05
C MET A 3 23.84 0.22 6.36
N GLY A 4 22.79 -0.01 7.13
CA GLY A 4 21.48 -0.36 6.58
C GLY A 4 20.87 0.81 5.79
N LEU A 5 19.99 0.52 4.81
CA LEU A 5 19.34 1.56 4.01
C LEU A 5 18.56 2.58 4.86
N GLY A 6 18.03 2.16 6.00
CA GLY A 6 17.34 3.04 6.95
C GLY A 6 18.23 4.06 7.67
N GLU A 7 19.56 3.86 7.64
CA GLU A 7 20.57 4.75 8.24
C GLU A 7 21.16 5.73 7.22
N THR A 8 20.70 5.66 5.98
CA THR A 8 21.16 6.51 4.87
C THR A 8 20.04 7.45 4.41
N SER A 9 20.37 8.40 3.54
CA SER A 9 19.38 9.28 2.89
C SER A 9 18.54 8.57 1.81
N CYS A 10 18.50 7.24 1.81
CA CYS A 10 17.70 6.46 0.87
C CYS A 10 16.21 6.67 1.14
N VAL A 11 15.47 7.07 0.12
CA VAL A 11 14.01 7.28 0.18
C VAL A 11 13.21 6.03 -0.22
N SER A 12 13.87 4.91 -0.48
CA SER A 12 13.25 3.63 -0.87
C SER A 12 12.37 3.73 -2.14
N CYS A 13 12.78 4.51 -3.13
CA CYS A 13 12.03 4.72 -4.37
C CYS A 13 12.17 3.59 -5.40
N GLY A 14 13.07 2.62 -5.19
CA GLY A 14 13.27 1.49 -6.11
C GLY A 14 14.03 1.79 -7.41
N GLN A 15 14.37 3.03 -7.72
CA GLN A 15 15.03 3.40 -9.00
C GLN A 15 16.36 2.68 -9.22
N CYS A 16 17.13 2.43 -8.15
CA CYS A 16 18.38 1.68 -8.25
C CYS A 16 18.16 0.22 -8.68
N ILE A 17 17.02 -0.38 -8.35
CA ILE A 17 16.65 -1.74 -8.78
C ILE A 17 16.38 -1.73 -10.29
N ALA A 18 15.58 -0.77 -10.76
CA ALA A 18 15.20 -0.66 -12.17
C ALA A 18 16.39 -0.43 -13.12
N VAL A 19 17.46 0.24 -12.65
CA VAL A 19 18.65 0.56 -13.47
C VAL A 19 19.84 -0.36 -13.19
N CYS A 20 19.73 -1.33 -12.30
CA CYS A 20 20.84 -2.22 -11.94
C CYS A 20 21.14 -3.20 -13.10
N PRO A 21 22.29 -3.05 -13.83
CA PRO A 21 22.55 -3.85 -15.02
C PRO A 21 22.89 -5.32 -14.70
N THR A 22 23.20 -5.62 -13.46
CA THR A 22 23.63 -6.95 -13.01
C THR A 22 22.54 -7.70 -12.21
N GLY A 23 21.41 -7.04 -11.91
CA GLY A 23 20.37 -7.62 -11.06
C GLY A 23 20.85 -7.90 -9.61
N ALA A 24 21.91 -7.21 -9.16
CA ALA A 24 22.43 -7.36 -7.80
C ALA A 24 21.54 -6.69 -6.74
N LEU A 25 20.69 -5.77 -7.15
CA LEU A 25 19.71 -5.11 -6.30
C LEU A 25 18.33 -5.64 -6.68
N THR A 26 17.63 -6.18 -5.71
CA THR A 26 16.28 -6.71 -5.86
C THR A 26 15.40 -6.22 -4.72
N GLU A 27 14.11 -6.18 -4.96
CA GLU A 27 13.09 -6.04 -3.92
C GLU A 27 13.04 -7.31 -3.06
N LYS A 28 12.49 -7.17 -1.87
CA LYS A 28 12.21 -8.32 -1.01
C LYS A 28 10.99 -9.06 -1.55
N ASP A 29 11.19 -10.32 -1.92
CA ASP A 29 10.12 -11.20 -2.40
C ASP A 29 9.38 -11.85 -1.22
N TYR A 30 8.07 -11.62 -1.16
CA TYR A 30 7.14 -12.21 -0.16
C TYR A 30 6.23 -13.27 -0.75
N THR A 31 6.40 -13.65 -2.02
CA THR A 31 5.46 -14.57 -2.69
C THR A 31 5.41 -15.94 -2.01
N ALA A 32 6.56 -16.46 -1.55
CA ALA A 32 6.60 -17.72 -0.80
C ALA A 32 5.82 -17.65 0.52
N ASP A 33 5.94 -16.56 1.26
CA ASP A 33 5.21 -16.34 2.51
C ASP A 33 3.71 -16.25 2.27
N VAL A 34 3.30 -15.57 1.19
CA VAL A 34 1.88 -15.45 0.80
C VAL A 34 1.29 -16.81 0.42
N PHE A 35 1.99 -17.62 -0.37
CA PHE A 35 1.52 -18.96 -0.73
C PHE A 35 1.50 -19.90 0.48
N ALA A 36 2.42 -19.76 1.42
CA ALA A 36 2.39 -20.52 2.67
C ALA A 36 1.15 -20.15 3.51
N ALA A 37 0.82 -18.86 3.60
CA ALA A 37 -0.39 -18.41 4.30
C ALA A 37 -1.67 -18.93 3.62
N ILE A 38 -1.77 -18.86 2.28
CA ILE A 38 -2.92 -19.38 1.53
C ILE A 38 -3.10 -20.90 1.75
N ALA A 39 -2.00 -21.62 1.96
CA ALA A 39 -2.04 -23.07 2.19
C ALA A 39 -2.39 -23.44 3.63
N ASP A 40 -2.31 -22.53 4.60
CA ASP A 40 -2.66 -22.78 5.99
C ASP A 40 -4.18 -22.59 6.21
N PRO A 41 -4.93 -23.65 6.55
CA PRO A 41 -6.39 -23.55 6.74
C PRO A 41 -6.81 -22.75 7.99
N LYS A 42 -5.86 -22.32 8.81
CA LYS A 42 -6.13 -21.49 9.99
C LYS A 42 -6.09 -20.00 9.66
N GLU A 43 -5.42 -19.65 8.58
CA GLU A 43 -5.26 -18.26 8.14
C GLU A 43 -6.43 -17.86 7.24
N HIS A 44 -6.90 -16.66 7.43
CA HIS A 44 -7.86 -16.00 6.53
C HIS A 44 -7.12 -14.96 5.71
N VAL A 45 -6.78 -15.33 4.48
CA VAL A 45 -5.89 -14.52 3.63
C VAL A 45 -6.69 -13.60 2.73
N ILE A 46 -6.60 -12.31 2.99
CA ILE A 46 -7.25 -11.27 2.18
C ILE A 46 -6.20 -10.48 1.39
N VAL A 47 -6.61 -9.97 0.23
CA VAL A 47 -5.73 -9.16 -0.62
C VAL A 47 -6.41 -7.87 -1.04
N GLN A 48 -5.64 -6.77 -1.05
CA GLN A 48 -6.01 -5.51 -1.67
C GLN A 48 -5.11 -5.21 -2.86
N THR A 49 -5.63 -4.54 -3.86
CA THR A 49 -4.91 -4.20 -5.08
C THR A 49 -4.80 -2.69 -5.25
N ALA A 50 -3.59 -2.20 -5.53
CA ALA A 50 -3.38 -0.80 -5.87
C ALA A 50 -3.96 -0.45 -7.25
N PRO A 51 -4.44 0.78 -7.47
CA PRO A 51 -5.03 1.18 -8.75
C PRO A 51 -4.09 1.04 -9.95
N ALA A 52 -2.79 1.27 -9.79
CA ALA A 52 -1.83 1.21 -10.88
C ALA A 52 -1.64 -0.20 -11.45
N VAL A 53 -1.74 -1.23 -10.60
CA VAL A 53 -1.51 -2.63 -11.02
C VAL A 53 -2.49 -3.07 -12.08
N ARG A 54 -3.76 -2.62 -12.03
CA ARG A 54 -4.78 -2.97 -13.05
C ARG A 54 -4.45 -2.47 -14.44
N ALA A 55 -3.66 -1.41 -14.55
CA ALA A 55 -3.25 -0.82 -15.84
C ALA A 55 -1.92 -1.39 -16.36
N GLY A 56 -1.04 -1.87 -15.48
CA GLY A 56 0.27 -2.43 -15.85
C GLY A 56 0.25 -3.95 -16.06
N LEU A 57 -0.51 -4.69 -15.26
CA LEU A 57 -0.49 -6.16 -15.27
C LEU A 57 -0.80 -6.78 -16.64
N GLY A 58 -1.63 -6.11 -17.46
CA GLY A 58 -2.00 -6.61 -18.77
C GLY A 58 -0.81 -6.78 -19.71
N GLU A 59 0.22 -5.97 -19.58
CA GLU A 59 1.43 -6.00 -20.41
C GLU A 59 2.21 -7.30 -20.24
N GLU A 60 2.28 -7.83 -19.02
CA GLU A 60 2.93 -9.12 -18.73
C GLU A 60 2.24 -10.31 -19.40
N PHE A 61 0.99 -10.14 -19.83
CA PHE A 61 0.21 -11.13 -20.56
C PHE A 61 0.04 -10.78 -22.05
N GLY A 62 0.86 -9.86 -22.57
CA GLY A 62 0.86 -9.48 -23.99
C GLY A 62 -0.33 -8.63 -24.42
N LEU A 63 -1.03 -7.99 -23.51
CA LEU A 63 -2.07 -7.02 -23.83
C LEU A 63 -1.46 -5.64 -24.15
N PRO A 64 -2.16 -4.79 -24.91
CA PRO A 64 -1.69 -3.43 -25.17
C PRO A 64 -1.43 -2.64 -23.89
N ILE A 65 -0.44 -1.74 -23.93
CA ILE A 65 -0.07 -0.86 -22.82
C ILE A 65 -1.30 -0.13 -22.30
N GLY A 66 -1.45 -0.11 -20.96
CA GLY A 66 -2.54 0.59 -20.29
C GLY A 66 -3.90 -0.11 -20.38
N THR A 67 -3.95 -1.36 -20.82
CA THR A 67 -5.21 -2.13 -20.83
C THR A 67 -5.68 -2.36 -19.41
N ASP A 68 -6.87 -1.88 -19.08
CA ASP A 68 -7.49 -2.13 -17.77
C ASP A 68 -7.88 -3.62 -17.64
N VAL A 69 -7.28 -4.29 -16.65
CA VAL A 69 -7.52 -5.71 -16.36
C VAL A 69 -8.11 -5.94 -14.97
N GLU A 70 -8.74 -4.94 -14.35
CA GLU A 70 -9.26 -5.01 -12.98
C GLU A 70 -10.06 -6.29 -12.73
N GLY A 71 -11.07 -6.57 -13.55
CA GLY A 71 -11.90 -7.77 -13.37
C GLY A 71 -11.14 -9.07 -13.55
N LYS A 72 -10.18 -9.12 -14.51
CA LYS A 72 -9.32 -10.30 -14.73
C LYS A 72 -8.36 -10.50 -13.56
N MET A 73 -7.77 -9.43 -13.05
CA MET A 73 -6.89 -9.45 -11.88
C MET A 73 -7.63 -9.97 -10.65
N ALA A 74 -8.81 -9.44 -10.35
CA ALA A 74 -9.62 -9.91 -9.24
C ALA A 74 -10.01 -11.39 -9.38
N ALA A 75 -10.32 -11.85 -10.58
CA ALA A 75 -10.61 -13.27 -10.86
C ALA A 75 -9.37 -14.15 -10.68
N ALA A 76 -8.20 -13.69 -11.12
CA ALA A 76 -6.94 -14.39 -10.95
C ALA A 76 -6.57 -14.57 -9.48
N LEU A 77 -6.68 -13.51 -8.69
CA LEU A 77 -6.40 -13.54 -7.25
C LEU A 77 -7.33 -14.51 -6.51
N ARG A 78 -8.63 -14.53 -6.86
CA ARG A 78 -9.56 -15.55 -6.30
C ARG A 78 -9.16 -16.97 -6.67
N ARG A 79 -8.67 -17.20 -7.89
CA ARG A 79 -8.20 -18.53 -8.33
C ARG A 79 -6.89 -18.96 -7.69
N LEU A 80 -6.05 -18.00 -7.28
CA LEU A 80 -4.84 -18.27 -6.50
C LEU A 80 -5.14 -18.75 -5.07
N GLY A 81 -6.38 -18.56 -4.57
CA GLY A 81 -6.80 -19.06 -3.28
C GLY A 81 -7.00 -18.00 -2.20
N PHE A 82 -6.96 -16.71 -2.54
CA PHE A 82 -7.31 -15.67 -1.58
C PHE A 82 -8.78 -15.77 -1.15
N ASP A 83 -9.05 -15.70 0.14
CA ASP A 83 -10.41 -15.77 0.69
C ASP A 83 -11.26 -14.57 0.28
N LYS A 84 -10.65 -13.38 0.26
CA LYS A 84 -11.28 -12.14 -0.20
C LYS A 84 -10.32 -11.29 -1.00
N VAL A 85 -10.86 -10.65 -2.03
CA VAL A 85 -10.16 -9.69 -2.88
C VAL A 85 -10.87 -8.35 -2.77
N PHE A 86 -10.12 -7.34 -2.37
CA PHE A 86 -10.59 -5.97 -2.17
C PHE A 86 -9.86 -5.00 -3.09
N ASP A 87 -10.43 -3.82 -3.26
CA ASP A 87 -9.83 -2.70 -3.98
C ASP A 87 -9.38 -1.63 -2.98
N THR A 88 -8.15 -1.17 -3.10
CA THR A 88 -7.61 -0.07 -2.29
C THR A 88 -8.38 1.25 -2.51
N ASN A 89 -9.13 1.40 -3.62
CA ASN A 89 -9.99 2.56 -3.84
C ASN A 89 -10.99 2.80 -2.71
N PHE A 90 -11.53 1.75 -2.11
CA PHE A 90 -12.41 1.88 -0.94
C PHE A 90 -11.73 2.63 0.21
N SER A 91 -10.51 2.26 0.52
CA SER A 91 -9.75 2.93 1.59
C SER A 91 -9.16 4.27 1.15
N ALA A 92 -9.00 4.50 -0.16
CA ALA A 92 -8.66 5.81 -0.69
C ALA A 92 -9.80 6.82 -0.48
N ASP A 93 -11.06 6.41 -0.70
CA ASP A 93 -12.22 7.25 -0.38
C ASP A 93 -12.27 7.60 1.12
N LEU A 94 -11.98 6.62 1.98
CA LEU A 94 -11.89 6.86 3.42
C LEU A 94 -10.75 7.84 3.75
N THR A 95 -9.59 7.70 3.12
CA THR A 95 -8.46 8.62 3.32
C THR A 95 -8.83 10.04 2.91
N ILE A 96 -9.52 10.22 1.77
CA ILE A 96 -9.99 11.54 1.32
C ILE A 96 -10.92 12.18 2.37
N MET A 97 -11.81 11.41 2.95
CA MET A 97 -12.73 11.91 3.98
C MET A 97 -11.97 12.36 5.23
N GLU A 98 -11.04 11.55 5.70
CA GLU A 98 -10.25 11.85 6.91
C GLU A 98 -9.29 13.04 6.70
N GLU A 99 -8.61 13.09 5.56
CA GLU A 99 -7.74 14.23 5.21
C GLU A 99 -8.54 15.52 5.01
N ALA A 100 -9.74 15.44 4.47
CA ALA A 100 -10.62 16.59 4.36
C ALA A 100 -11.04 17.12 5.74
N HIS A 101 -11.34 16.24 6.71
CA HIS A 101 -11.62 16.64 8.07
C HIS A 101 -10.39 17.28 8.73
N GLU A 102 -9.21 16.69 8.58
CA GLU A 102 -7.96 17.26 9.08
C GLU A 102 -7.69 18.65 8.49
N PHE A 103 -7.91 18.80 7.17
CA PHE A 103 -7.75 20.08 6.48
C PHE A 103 -8.69 21.17 7.06
N ILE A 104 -9.98 20.83 7.21
CA ILE A 104 -10.98 21.74 7.76
C ILE A 104 -10.60 22.13 9.20
N ASP A 105 -10.17 21.16 10.01
CA ASP A 105 -9.73 21.41 11.39
C ASP A 105 -8.53 22.36 11.42
N ARG A 106 -7.50 22.12 10.58
CA ARG A 106 -6.33 23.02 10.47
C ARG A 106 -6.71 24.44 10.07
N VAL A 107 -7.65 24.59 9.13
CA VAL A 107 -8.13 25.91 8.69
C VAL A 107 -8.90 26.64 9.80
N GLN A 108 -9.76 25.93 10.52
CA GLN A 108 -10.63 26.53 11.55
C GLN A 108 -9.89 26.82 12.86
N ASN A 109 -8.94 25.97 13.24
CA ASN A 109 -8.27 26.02 14.53
C ASN A 109 -6.81 26.52 14.46
N GLY A 110 -6.37 27.03 13.32
CA GLY A 110 -5.05 27.65 13.16
C GLY A 110 -3.89 26.64 13.05
N GLY A 111 -4.13 25.48 12.46
CA GLY A 111 -3.10 24.48 12.20
C GLY A 111 -2.15 24.85 11.06
N VAL A 112 -1.10 24.05 10.87
CA VAL A 112 -0.05 24.29 9.85
C VAL A 112 -0.60 24.06 8.44
N LEU A 113 -0.40 25.04 7.58
CA LEU A 113 -0.78 25.01 6.17
C LEU A 113 0.43 25.38 5.27
N PRO A 114 0.49 24.87 4.01
CA PRO A 114 -0.46 23.95 3.39
C PRO A 114 -0.47 22.56 4.02
N LEU A 115 -1.59 21.85 3.97
CA LEU A 115 -1.65 20.42 4.24
C LEU A 115 -1.10 19.68 3.03
N ILE A 116 -0.17 18.76 3.25
CA ILE A 116 0.44 17.92 2.21
C ILE A 116 0.13 16.46 2.51
N THR A 117 -0.37 15.72 1.55
CA THR A 117 -0.70 14.30 1.72
C THR A 117 0.55 13.45 1.98
N SER A 118 0.42 12.38 2.76
CA SER A 118 1.52 11.56 3.27
C SER A 118 1.40 10.07 2.90
N CYS A 119 0.61 9.73 1.87
CA CYS A 119 0.37 8.33 1.50
C CYS A 119 1.58 7.63 0.85
N SER A 120 2.54 8.38 0.30
CA SER A 120 3.74 7.84 -0.34
C SER A 120 4.92 7.76 0.65
N PRO A 121 5.41 6.56 1.00
CA PRO A 121 6.54 6.42 1.93
C PRO A 121 7.84 7.04 1.39
N GLY A 122 8.07 7.00 0.08
CA GLY A 122 9.22 7.65 -0.55
C GLY A 122 9.17 9.17 -0.42
N TRP A 123 7.98 9.78 -0.59
CA TRP A 123 7.77 11.20 -0.36
C TRP A 123 8.00 11.59 1.11
N VAL A 124 7.45 10.84 2.04
CA VAL A 124 7.62 11.12 3.48
C VAL A 124 9.10 11.07 3.86
N LYS A 125 9.83 10.02 3.46
CA LYS A 125 11.27 9.94 3.70
C LYS A 125 12.06 11.04 3.02
N TYR A 126 11.69 11.44 1.81
CA TYR A 126 12.32 12.57 1.13
C TYR A 126 12.11 13.88 1.89
N CYS A 127 10.88 14.11 2.38
CA CYS A 127 10.57 15.27 3.22
C CYS A 127 11.39 15.27 4.51
N GLU A 128 11.43 14.15 5.23
CA GLU A 128 12.20 14.01 6.47
C GLU A 128 13.69 14.28 6.29
N HIS A 129 14.28 13.85 5.17
CA HIS A 129 15.71 14.02 4.92
C HIS A 129 16.09 15.39 4.40
N TYR A 130 15.29 15.97 3.51
CA TYR A 130 15.65 17.17 2.76
C TYR A 130 14.86 18.41 3.15
N PHE A 131 13.70 18.24 3.76
CA PHE A 131 12.80 19.31 4.17
C PHE A 131 12.20 19.04 5.57
N PRO A 132 13.04 18.84 6.61
CA PRO A 132 12.56 18.48 7.94
C PRO A 132 11.60 19.52 8.53
N ASP A 133 11.77 20.80 8.18
CA ASP A 133 10.88 21.88 8.64
C ASP A 133 9.46 21.79 8.05
N MET A 134 9.26 20.98 7.01
CA MET A 134 7.96 20.75 6.39
C MET A 134 7.23 19.51 6.90
N THR A 135 7.81 18.78 7.84
CA THR A 135 7.18 17.54 8.36
C THR A 135 5.84 17.81 9.04
N GLU A 136 5.67 18.96 9.68
CA GLU A 136 4.40 19.38 10.28
C GLU A 136 3.30 19.70 9.26
N ASN A 137 3.68 19.95 8.00
CA ASN A 137 2.74 20.12 6.89
C ASN A 137 2.14 18.79 6.41
N LEU A 138 2.80 17.65 6.68
CA LEU A 138 2.29 16.35 6.26
C LEU A 138 0.98 16.01 6.97
N SER A 139 0.09 15.35 6.24
CA SER A 139 -1.11 14.78 6.81
C SER A 139 -0.76 13.73 7.88
N SER A 140 -1.48 13.72 8.98
CA SER A 140 -1.38 12.71 10.02
C SER A 140 -2.11 11.41 9.66
N CYS A 141 -2.87 11.41 8.56
CA CYS A 141 -3.66 10.27 8.13
C CYS A 141 -2.78 9.11 7.64
N LYS A 142 -3.24 7.90 7.91
CA LYS A 142 -2.66 6.69 7.32
C LYS A 142 -2.87 6.70 5.80
N SER A 143 -1.94 6.06 5.07
CA SER A 143 -2.16 5.81 3.63
C SER A 143 -3.40 4.94 3.39
N PRO A 144 -4.01 4.98 2.19
CA PRO A 144 -5.11 4.08 1.84
C PRO A 144 -4.81 2.61 2.12
N GLN A 145 -3.60 2.16 1.82
CA GLN A 145 -3.16 0.80 2.10
C GLN A 145 -3.18 0.49 3.61
N GLN A 146 -2.71 1.39 4.44
CA GLN A 146 -2.70 1.22 5.90
C GLN A 146 -4.10 1.34 6.50
N MET A 147 -4.95 2.24 5.97
CA MET A 147 -6.36 2.36 6.39
C MET A 147 -7.11 1.08 6.09
N PHE A 148 -6.90 0.49 4.90
CA PHE A 148 -7.47 -0.81 4.58
C PHE A 148 -7.07 -1.86 5.62
N GLY A 149 -5.78 -1.99 5.94
CA GLY A 149 -5.30 -2.95 6.93
C GLY A 149 -5.94 -2.76 8.31
N ALA A 150 -6.11 -1.50 8.73
CA ALA A 150 -6.77 -1.18 10.01
C ALA A 150 -8.26 -1.60 9.99
N ILE A 151 -9.00 -1.25 8.94
CA ILE A 151 -10.41 -1.62 8.77
C ILE A 151 -10.59 -3.13 8.63
N ALA A 152 -9.69 -3.79 7.91
CA ALA A 152 -9.74 -5.24 7.74
C ALA A 152 -9.59 -5.99 9.07
N LYS A 153 -8.67 -5.53 9.91
CA LYS A 153 -8.42 -6.15 11.23
C LYS A 153 -9.33 -5.64 12.36
N SER A 154 -10.27 -4.76 12.06
CA SER A 154 -11.28 -4.29 13.01
C SER A 154 -12.70 -4.60 12.51
N TYR A 155 -13.25 -3.70 11.70
CA TYR A 155 -14.64 -3.79 11.22
C TYR A 155 -14.92 -5.05 10.40
N TYR A 156 -14.04 -5.40 9.44
CA TYR A 156 -14.25 -6.60 8.63
C TYR A 156 -14.12 -7.87 9.47
N ALA A 157 -13.11 -7.95 10.35
CA ALA A 157 -12.92 -9.07 11.27
C ALA A 157 -14.17 -9.31 12.14
N GLU A 158 -14.72 -8.24 12.74
CA GLU A 158 -15.95 -8.29 13.52
C GLU A 158 -17.14 -8.77 12.69
N LYS A 159 -17.36 -8.20 11.51
CA LYS A 159 -18.47 -8.56 10.62
C LYS A 159 -18.38 -10.00 10.11
N ALA A 160 -17.17 -10.50 9.87
CA ALA A 160 -16.93 -11.86 9.40
C ALA A 160 -16.88 -12.90 10.55
N GLY A 161 -16.80 -12.44 11.80
CA GLY A 161 -16.65 -13.32 12.97
C GLY A 161 -15.29 -14.01 13.02
N ILE A 162 -14.23 -13.34 12.52
CA ILE A 162 -12.86 -13.87 12.44
C ILE A 162 -12.00 -13.13 13.47
N ASP A 163 -11.13 -13.88 14.16
CA ASP A 163 -10.14 -13.24 15.04
C ASP A 163 -9.16 -12.40 14.19
N PRO A 164 -8.95 -11.11 14.49
CA PRO A 164 -8.04 -10.25 13.72
C PRO A 164 -6.62 -10.80 13.56
N LYS A 165 -6.15 -11.62 14.50
CA LYS A 165 -4.82 -12.24 14.42
C LYS A 165 -4.73 -13.34 13.34
N ASP A 166 -5.86 -13.97 13.02
CA ASP A 166 -5.94 -15.02 12.00
C ASP A 166 -6.13 -14.44 10.58
N ILE A 167 -6.20 -13.10 10.45
CA ILE A 167 -6.28 -12.41 9.16
C ILE A 167 -4.88 -12.05 8.68
N VAL A 168 -4.47 -12.60 7.55
CA VAL A 168 -3.29 -12.18 6.79
C VAL A 168 -3.73 -11.18 5.71
N SER A 169 -3.25 -9.96 5.81
CA SER A 169 -3.54 -8.90 4.83
C SER A 169 -2.40 -8.74 3.84
N VAL A 170 -2.66 -9.05 2.59
CA VAL A 170 -1.72 -8.95 1.48
C VAL A 170 -2.03 -7.71 0.65
N SER A 171 -0.99 -7.03 0.19
CA SER A 171 -1.10 -5.87 -0.70
C SER A 171 -0.37 -6.16 -2.00
N VAL A 172 -1.09 -6.04 -3.13
CA VAL A 172 -0.50 -6.06 -4.46
C VAL A 172 -0.28 -4.62 -4.87
N MET A 173 0.99 -4.20 -4.85
CA MET A 173 1.43 -2.83 -5.10
C MET A 173 2.36 -2.78 -6.30
N PRO A 174 2.47 -1.62 -7.00
CA PRO A 174 3.43 -1.44 -8.08
C PRO A 174 4.85 -1.41 -7.56
#